data_433388d1ec3a7d556af9abba4aaffc20
#
_entry.id   433388d1ec3a7d556af9abba4aaffc20
#
_cell.length_a   1.000
_cell.length_b   1.000
_cell.length_c   1.000
_cell.angle_alpha   90.00
_cell.angle_beta   90.00
_cell.angle_gamma   90.00
#
_symmetry.space_group_name_H-M   'P 1'
#
loop_
_entity.id
_entity.type
_entity.pdbx_description
1 polymer ?
#
loop_
_entity_poly.entity_id
_entity_poly.type
_entity_poly.pdbx_seq_one_letter_code
_entity_poly.pdbx_strand_id
1 'polypeptide(L)'
;MVAAMKHYIITLDTGTTNTRACLWTIAGEYLGMEKAAAGVRDTAIDGSNHRLKQAVRTCLQSLVENAGLSFQEIGGIFASGMITSNVGLLEVPHLTAPASADDFARQIYPAELPDVCPVPIYFIRGVKNALAEGAALKDMDIMRGEEVETLALLQEYPAGAPYVFILPGSHGKFVFVDDGQAITGCLTTLTGELLEIITTHTILADAVERSFVTSQTYCRQAVLEGFHAAQEQGFGRALFSIRIQKMFSQGQRASSQWAANYLLGVVLENDISALKNNHLCKDLGQTVGIVAGKEPFLSGLTDVLTEAGLLHTVQKYSSQHPAPLSARGAFLIAKCFWEGRE
;
A
#
# COMPACT_ATOMS: atom_id res chain seq x y z
N MET A 1 31.35 -7.05 -31.65
CA MET A 1 30.64 -7.56 -30.47
C MET A 1 29.16 -7.35 -30.72
N VAL A 2 28.38 -8.41 -30.83
CA VAL A 2 26.91 -8.31 -30.91
C VAL A 2 26.47 -7.73 -29.56
N ALA A 3 25.80 -6.59 -29.57
CA ALA A 3 25.21 -6.05 -28.35
C ALA A 3 24.29 -7.13 -27.77
N ALA A 4 24.53 -7.53 -26.53
CA ALA A 4 23.67 -8.50 -25.87
C ALA A 4 22.24 -7.96 -25.87
N MET A 5 21.31 -8.69 -26.49
CA MET A 5 19.91 -8.26 -26.50
C MET A 5 19.42 -8.31 -25.06
N LYS A 6 18.87 -7.18 -24.59
CA LYS A 6 18.34 -7.03 -23.25
C LYS A 6 16.97 -7.70 -23.17
N HIS A 7 16.90 -8.86 -22.54
CA HIS A 7 15.71 -9.72 -22.54
C HIS A 7 14.92 -9.69 -21.23
N TYR A 8 15.49 -9.07 -20.18
CA TYR A 8 14.92 -9.13 -18.85
C TYR A 8 14.77 -7.75 -18.20
N ILE A 9 13.81 -7.66 -17.33
CA ILE A 9 13.49 -6.49 -16.53
C ILE A 9 13.51 -6.89 -15.05
N ILE A 10 13.99 -6.01 -14.18
CA ILE A 10 13.85 -6.17 -12.74
C ILE A 10 12.93 -5.07 -12.22
N THR A 11 11.94 -5.45 -11.41
CA THR A 11 11.15 -4.51 -10.61
C THR A 11 11.63 -4.58 -9.18
N LEU A 12 11.87 -3.41 -8.57
CA LEU A 12 12.42 -3.25 -7.23
C LEU A 12 11.45 -2.46 -6.37
N ASP A 13 11.03 -3.04 -5.26
CA ASP A 13 10.16 -2.40 -4.29
C ASP A 13 10.86 -2.34 -2.93
N THR A 14 10.90 -1.16 -2.32
CA THR A 14 11.40 -0.98 -0.96
C THR A 14 10.33 -0.30 -0.11
N GLY A 15 9.86 -1.01 0.89
CA GLY A 15 8.99 -0.48 1.92
C GLY A 15 9.75 -0.03 3.17
N THR A 16 9.04 0.12 4.27
CA THR A 16 9.60 0.53 5.56
C THR A 16 10.62 -0.47 6.10
N THR A 17 10.38 -1.79 5.95
CA THR A 17 11.15 -2.85 6.59
C THR A 17 11.75 -3.87 5.63
N ASN A 18 11.33 -3.90 4.39
CA ASN A 18 11.74 -4.92 3.43
C ASN A 18 12.02 -4.33 2.06
N THR A 19 12.94 -4.97 1.35
CA THR A 19 13.23 -4.75 -0.06
C THR A 19 12.95 -6.03 -0.82
N ARG A 20 12.33 -5.92 -2.01
CA ARG A 20 11.99 -7.04 -2.90
C ARG A 20 12.43 -6.71 -4.32
N ALA A 21 13.07 -7.65 -4.99
CA ALA A 21 13.41 -7.56 -6.40
C ALA A 21 12.77 -8.73 -7.15
N CYS A 22 12.03 -8.45 -8.22
CA CYS A 22 11.35 -9.44 -9.04
C CYS A 22 11.90 -9.40 -10.45
N LEU A 23 12.16 -10.58 -11.03
CA LEU A 23 12.68 -10.77 -12.37
C LEU A 23 11.55 -11.11 -13.35
N TRP A 24 11.59 -10.48 -14.51
CA TRP A 24 10.62 -10.62 -15.60
C TRP A 24 11.31 -10.80 -16.94
N THR A 25 10.72 -11.57 -17.84
CA THR A 25 11.02 -11.42 -19.26
C THR A 25 10.40 -10.13 -19.80
N ILE A 26 10.92 -9.59 -20.91
CA ILE A 26 10.30 -8.45 -21.62
C ILE A 26 8.84 -8.76 -22.00
N ALA A 27 8.53 -10.03 -22.30
CA ALA A 27 7.18 -10.49 -22.64
C ALA A 27 6.20 -10.50 -21.45
N GLY A 28 6.68 -10.31 -20.21
CA GLY A 28 5.86 -10.23 -19.00
C GLY A 28 5.75 -11.53 -18.21
N GLU A 29 6.59 -12.51 -18.50
CA GLU A 29 6.67 -13.72 -17.70
C GLU A 29 7.44 -13.45 -16.40
N TYR A 30 6.82 -13.76 -15.26
CA TYR A 30 7.45 -13.66 -13.94
C TYR A 30 8.36 -14.88 -13.70
N LEU A 31 9.63 -14.61 -13.39
CA LEU A 31 10.64 -15.67 -13.27
C LEU A 31 11.07 -15.95 -11.83
N GLY A 32 10.86 -14.99 -10.90
CA GLY A 32 11.23 -15.19 -9.51
C GLY A 32 11.42 -13.90 -8.74
N MET A 33 11.70 -14.04 -7.43
CA MET A 33 11.85 -12.92 -6.50
C MET A 33 12.93 -13.21 -5.47
N GLU A 34 13.72 -12.18 -5.16
CA GLU A 34 14.58 -12.12 -4.00
C GLU A 34 14.09 -11.06 -3.02
N LYS A 35 14.35 -11.29 -1.72
CA LYS A 35 13.91 -10.41 -0.64
C LYS A 35 15.02 -10.19 0.37
N ALA A 36 15.18 -8.94 0.82
CA ALA A 36 16.03 -8.57 1.93
C ALA A 36 15.20 -7.95 3.08
N ALA A 37 15.54 -8.29 4.33
CA ALA A 37 14.94 -7.73 5.53
C ALA A 37 15.63 -6.39 5.88
N ALA A 38 15.58 -5.44 4.95
CA ALA A 38 16.05 -4.07 5.10
C ALA A 38 15.14 -3.13 4.33
N GLY A 39 14.84 -1.98 4.90
CA GLY A 39 13.98 -0.97 4.31
C GLY A 39 14.40 0.43 4.77
N VAL A 40 13.58 1.45 4.45
CA VAL A 40 13.93 2.84 4.78
C VAL A 40 13.92 3.16 6.27
N ARG A 41 13.32 2.33 7.11
CA ARG A 41 13.39 2.44 8.57
C ARG A 41 14.83 2.33 9.05
N ASP A 42 15.63 1.46 8.45
CA ASP A 42 17.04 1.30 8.79
C ASP A 42 17.80 2.60 8.49
N THR A 43 17.54 3.23 7.35
CA THR A 43 18.12 4.56 7.01
C THR A 43 17.72 5.64 8.03
N ALA A 44 16.46 5.67 8.44
CA ALA A 44 15.98 6.64 9.42
C ALA A 44 16.63 6.46 10.81
N ILE A 45 16.91 5.22 11.20
CA ILE A 45 17.58 4.89 12.46
C ILE A 45 19.09 5.17 12.39
N ASP A 46 19.74 4.72 11.31
CA ASP A 46 21.19 4.79 11.14
C ASP A 46 21.69 6.18 10.70
N GLY A 47 20.77 7.06 10.23
CA GLY A 47 21.11 8.35 9.62
C GLY A 47 21.87 8.23 8.30
N SER A 48 21.92 7.03 7.70
CA SER A 48 22.64 6.71 6.47
C SER A 48 21.94 5.59 5.70
N ASN A 49 21.89 5.69 4.38
CA ASN A 49 21.30 4.65 3.52
C ASN A 49 22.28 3.53 3.12
N HIS A 50 23.44 3.45 3.76
CA HIS A 50 24.47 2.45 3.42
C HIS A 50 23.94 1.00 3.54
N ARG A 51 23.24 0.69 4.63
CA ARG A 51 22.61 -0.63 4.85
C ARG A 51 21.56 -0.95 3.79
N LEU A 52 20.74 0.03 3.42
CA LEU A 52 19.75 -0.11 2.36
C LEU A 52 20.43 -0.36 1.01
N LYS A 53 21.47 0.40 0.66
CA LYS A 53 22.26 0.19 -0.57
C LYS A 53 22.83 -1.22 -0.63
N GLN A 54 23.41 -1.71 0.46
CA GLN A 54 23.97 -3.05 0.53
C GLN A 54 22.87 -4.12 0.34
N ALA A 55 21.73 -3.95 0.97
CA ALA A 55 20.61 -4.88 0.87
C ALA A 55 20.06 -4.93 -0.56
N VAL A 56 19.88 -3.78 -1.21
CA VAL A 56 19.45 -3.69 -2.61
C VAL A 56 20.48 -4.36 -3.52
N ARG A 57 21.77 -4.06 -3.36
CA ARG A 57 22.85 -4.69 -4.13
C ARG A 57 22.80 -6.21 -4.02
N THR A 58 22.75 -6.73 -2.79
CA THR A 58 22.73 -8.18 -2.52
C THR A 58 21.47 -8.81 -3.16
N CYS A 59 20.31 -8.18 -3.00
CA CYS A 59 19.05 -8.66 -3.55
C CYS A 59 19.10 -8.76 -5.09
N LEU A 60 19.64 -7.74 -5.75
CA LEU A 60 19.81 -7.70 -7.21
C LEU A 60 20.83 -8.74 -7.70
N GLN A 61 21.96 -8.86 -7.03
CA GLN A 61 23.00 -9.85 -7.36
C GLN A 61 22.47 -11.26 -7.23
N SER A 62 21.89 -11.62 -6.09
CA SER A 62 21.30 -12.95 -5.86
C SER A 62 20.23 -13.28 -6.90
N LEU A 63 19.36 -12.31 -7.24
CA LEU A 63 18.30 -12.54 -8.23
C LEU A 63 18.87 -12.88 -9.61
N VAL A 64 19.88 -12.14 -10.07
CA VAL A 64 20.53 -12.34 -11.38
C VAL A 64 21.34 -13.65 -11.40
N GLU A 65 22.11 -13.94 -10.34
CA GLU A 65 22.90 -15.15 -10.21
C GLU A 65 22.03 -16.41 -10.13
N ASN A 66 20.97 -16.40 -9.32
CA ASN A 66 20.03 -17.53 -9.18
C ASN A 66 19.27 -17.84 -10.47
N ALA A 67 19.07 -16.84 -11.34
CA ALA A 67 18.50 -17.02 -12.68
C ALA A 67 19.52 -17.48 -13.72
N GLY A 68 20.82 -17.58 -13.38
CA GLY A 68 21.89 -17.92 -14.31
C GLY A 68 22.18 -16.81 -15.34
N LEU A 69 21.84 -15.56 -15.01
CA LEU A 69 21.95 -14.39 -15.88
C LEU A 69 23.14 -13.50 -15.50
N SER A 70 23.42 -12.55 -16.37
CA SER A 70 24.32 -11.43 -16.12
C SER A 70 23.57 -10.09 -16.19
N PHE A 71 24.08 -9.05 -15.56
CA PHE A 71 23.49 -7.70 -15.68
C PHE A 71 23.48 -7.14 -17.09
N GLN A 72 24.27 -7.70 -18.02
CA GLN A 72 24.27 -7.29 -19.43
C GLN A 72 22.96 -7.64 -20.14
N GLU A 73 22.25 -8.66 -19.66
CA GLU A 73 20.96 -9.13 -20.20
C GLU A 73 19.77 -8.36 -19.60
N ILE A 74 20.02 -7.54 -18.55
CA ILE A 74 19.00 -6.74 -17.88
C ILE A 74 18.82 -5.42 -18.63
N GLY A 75 17.59 -5.17 -19.10
CA GLY A 75 17.21 -3.95 -19.80
C GLY A 75 17.13 -2.72 -18.90
N GLY A 76 16.74 -2.93 -17.65
CA GLY A 76 16.63 -1.88 -16.63
C GLY A 76 16.02 -2.40 -15.35
N ILE A 77 16.19 -1.61 -14.30
CA ILE A 77 15.62 -1.86 -12.97
C ILE A 77 14.60 -0.75 -12.70
N PHE A 78 13.34 -1.11 -12.47
CA PHE A 78 12.25 -0.17 -12.19
C PHE A 78 11.95 -0.18 -10.70
N ALA A 79 12.27 0.92 -10.02
CA ALA A 79 12.23 1.03 -8.57
C ALA A 79 11.05 1.88 -8.11
N SER A 80 10.25 1.36 -7.18
CA SER A 80 9.07 2.00 -6.60
C SER A 80 9.05 1.93 -5.08
N GLY A 81 8.12 2.66 -4.48
CA GLY A 81 7.94 2.70 -3.03
C GLY A 81 8.89 3.66 -2.33
N MET A 82 9.15 3.42 -1.07
CA MET A 82 9.93 4.32 -0.22
C MET A 82 11.39 4.48 -0.65
N ILE A 83 11.89 3.66 -1.58
CA ILE A 83 13.21 3.82 -2.18
C ILE A 83 13.39 5.19 -2.89
N THR A 84 12.26 5.82 -3.28
CA THR A 84 12.19 7.12 -3.95
C THR A 84 11.99 8.30 -2.98
N SER A 85 12.08 8.07 -1.68
CA SER A 85 11.96 9.11 -0.65
C SER A 85 13.32 9.65 -0.20
N ASN A 86 13.31 10.70 0.63
CA ASN A 86 14.50 11.30 1.25
C ASN A 86 15.29 10.32 2.16
N VAL A 87 14.65 9.23 2.62
CA VAL A 87 15.28 8.15 3.39
C VAL A 87 15.54 6.90 2.53
N GLY A 88 15.28 6.98 1.23
CA GLY A 88 15.53 5.92 0.24
C GLY A 88 16.93 5.97 -0.37
N LEU A 89 17.05 5.46 -1.59
CA LEU A 89 18.30 5.57 -2.37
C LEU A 89 18.43 6.93 -3.06
N LEU A 90 17.31 7.45 -3.55
CA LEU A 90 17.26 8.72 -4.28
C LEU A 90 15.89 9.38 -4.05
N GLU A 91 15.91 10.62 -3.58
CA GLU A 91 14.68 11.39 -3.47
C GLU A 91 14.20 11.85 -4.85
N VAL A 92 12.97 11.45 -5.21
CA VAL A 92 12.33 11.83 -6.47
C VAL A 92 11.02 12.58 -6.18
N PRO A 93 10.79 13.76 -6.79
CA PRO A 93 9.55 14.50 -6.60
C PRO A 93 8.31 13.69 -7.02
N HIS A 94 7.20 13.88 -6.31
CA HIS A 94 5.92 13.26 -6.66
C HIS A 94 5.37 13.80 -7.99
N LEU A 95 4.59 12.95 -8.69
CA LEU A 95 3.63 13.40 -9.69
C LEU A 95 2.47 14.09 -8.98
N THR A 96 1.86 15.04 -9.66
CA THR A 96 0.58 15.61 -9.20
C THR A 96 -0.56 14.88 -9.89
N ALA A 97 -1.55 14.41 -9.15
CA ALA A 97 -2.76 13.80 -9.70
C ALA A 97 -3.52 14.82 -10.59
N PRO A 98 -4.27 14.38 -11.62
CA PRO A 98 -4.46 13.00 -12.01
C PRO A 98 -3.23 12.40 -12.71
N ALA A 99 -3.03 11.07 -12.59
CA ALA A 99 -1.91 10.37 -13.20
C ALA A 99 -2.32 8.98 -13.70
N SER A 100 -2.08 8.72 -14.98
CA SER A 100 -2.26 7.42 -15.64
C SER A 100 -0.95 6.64 -15.71
N ALA A 101 -0.99 5.36 -16.11
CA ALA A 101 0.21 4.55 -16.33
C ALA A 101 1.21 5.21 -17.30
N ASP A 102 0.69 5.86 -18.36
CA ASP A 102 1.52 6.59 -19.32
C ASP A 102 2.20 7.81 -18.72
N ASP A 103 1.54 8.50 -17.77
CA ASP A 103 2.15 9.64 -17.08
C ASP A 103 3.32 9.22 -16.21
N PHE A 104 3.21 8.08 -15.52
CA PHE A 104 4.34 7.49 -14.79
C PHE A 104 5.49 7.12 -15.73
N ALA A 105 5.19 6.47 -16.86
CA ALA A 105 6.20 6.06 -17.84
C ALA A 105 6.93 7.26 -18.44
N ARG A 106 6.22 8.33 -18.82
CA ARG A 106 6.80 9.56 -19.38
C ARG A 106 7.66 10.34 -18.39
N GLN A 107 7.35 10.26 -17.08
CA GLN A 107 8.01 11.04 -16.05
C GLN A 107 8.92 10.22 -15.14
N ILE A 108 9.27 9.01 -15.58
CA ILE A 108 10.22 8.16 -14.85
C ILE A 108 11.57 8.86 -14.69
N TYR A 109 12.23 8.64 -13.57
CA TYR A 109 13.49 9.30 -13.25
C TYR A 109 14.66 8.32 -13.36
N PRO A 110 15.50 8.36 -14.41
CA PRO A 110 16.65 7.48 -14.55
C PRO A 110 17.82 7.97 -13.68
N ALA A 111 18.54 7.05 -13.06
CA ALA A 111 19.79 7.34 -12.38
C ALA A 111 20.77 6.18 -12.48
N GLU A 112 22.06 6.48 -12.52
CA GLU A 112 23.14 5.52 -12.43
C GLU A 112 23.68 5.51 -10.99
N LEU A 113 23.65 4.35 -10.36
CA LEU A 113 24.16 4.12 -9.00
C LEU A 113 25.17 2.96 -9.03
N PRO A 114 26.41 3.19 -9.51
CA PRO A 114 27.39 2.12 -9.72
C PRO A 114 27.81 1.43 -8.43
N ASP A 115 27.60 2.06 -7.28
CA ASP A 115 27.79 1.47 -5.96
C ASP A 115 26.65 0.50 -5.57
N VAL A 116 25.55 0.47 -6.34
CA VAL A 116 24.40 -0.45 -6.14
C VAL A 116 24.37 -1.51 -7.25
N CYS A 117 24.37 -1.11 -8.51
CA CYS A 117 24.33 -2.03 -9.66
C CYS A 117 24.94 -1.40 -10.92
N PRO A 118 25.39 -2.21 -11.91
CA PRO A 118 26.03 -1.71 -13.13
C PRO A 118 25.05 -1.24 -14.22
N VAL A 119 23.74 -1.34 -13.99
CA VAL A 119 22.71 -0.92 -14.96
C VAL A 119 21.89 0.23 -14.40
N PRO A 120 21.30 1.08 -15.27
CA PRO A 120 20.47 2.19 -14.82
C PRO A 120 19.28 1.73 -14.00
N ILE A 121 18.96 2.50 -12.95
CA ILE A 121 17.73 2.35 -12.16
C ILE A 121 16.76 3.45 -12.58
N TYR A 122 15.56 3.05 -12.93
CA TYR A 122 14.44 3.91 -13.31
C TYR A 122 13.50 4.06 -12.11
N PHE A 123 13.56 5.22 -11.46
CA PHE A 123 12.76 5.49 -10.26
C PHE A 123 11.36 5.96 -10.64
N ILE A 124 10.35 5.20 -10.20
CA ILE A 124 8.94 5.52 -10.37
C ILE A 124 8.55 6.52 -9.28
N ARG A 125 7.93 7.62 -9.69
CA ARG A 125 7.52 8.69 -8.77
C ARG A 125 6.31 8.27 -7.94
N GLY A 126 6.25 8.70 -6.68
CA GLY A 126 5.00 8.69 -5.91
C GLY A 126 4.00 9.71 -6.47
N VAL A 127 2.80 9.73 -5.92
CA VAL A 127 1.74 10.67 -6.28
C VAL A 127 1.37 11.56 -5.11
N LYS A 128 1.05 12.82 -5.40
CA LYS A 128 0.43 13.78 -4.46
C LYS A 128 -0.90 14.26 -5.01
N ASN A 129 -1.81 14.61 -4.13
CA ASN A 129 -3.07 15.24 -4.51
C ASN A 129 -2.82 16.57 -5.22
N ALA A 130 -3.66 16.88 -6.21
CA ALA A 130 -3.72 18.23 -6.77
C ALA A 130 -4.44 19.14 -5.76
N LEU A 131 -3.85 20.30 -5.50
CA LEU A 131 -4.55 21.36 -4.76
C LEU A 131 -5.11 22.37 -5.78
N ALA A 132 -6.41 22.60 -5.70
CA ALA A 132 -7.02 23.72 -6.40
C ALA A 132 -6.48 25.05 -5.86
N GLU A 133 -6.51 26.10 -6.65
CA GLU A 133 -6.12 27.44 -6.20
C GLU A 133 -6.96 27.86 -5.00
N GLY A 134 -6.30 28.23 -3.90
CA GLY A 134 -6.97 28.56 -2.63
C GLY A 134 -7.41 27.35 -1.77
N ALA A 135 -7.12 26.12 -2.17
CA ALA A 135 -7.39 24.94 -1.36
C ALA A 135 -6.53 24.91 -0.08
N ALA A 136 -7.08 24.33 0.98
CA ALA A 136 -6.38 24.21 2.25
C ALA A 136 -5.37 23.06 2.22
N LEU A 137 -4.27 23.19 2.98
CA LEU A 137 -3.25 22.11 3.10
C LEU A 137 -3.84 20.80 3.64
N LYS A 138 -4.96 20.84 4.35
CA LYS A 138 -5.70 19.65 4.82
C LYS A 138 -6.19 18.74 3.68
N ASP A 139 -6.27 19.26 2.46
CA ASP A 139 -6.70 18.53 1.28
C ASP A 139 -5.52 17.88 0.53
N MET A 140 -4.28 18.17 0.97
CA MET A 140 -3.06 17.55 0.45
C MET A 140 -2.87 16.16 1.05
N ASP A 141 -2.51 15.21 0.19
CA ASP A 141 -2.05 13.88 0.61
C ASP A 141 -1.00 13.36 -0.37
N ILE A 142 -0.26 12.34 0.04
CA ILE A 142 0.83 11.74 -0.73
C ILE A 142 0.82 10.22 -0.59
N MET A 143 1.33 9.52 -1.61
CA MET A 143 1.61 8.09 -1.54
C MET A 143 2.91 7.74 -2.26
N ARG A 144 3.56 6.65 -1.82
CA ARG A 144 4.76 6.07 -2.44
C ARG A 144 4.73 4.56 -2.35
N GLY A 145 4.38 3.91 -3.47
CA GLY A 145 4.24 2.48 -3.62
C GLY A 145 2.80 2.08 -3.92
N GLU A 146 1.83 2.67 -3.26
CA GLU A 146 0.42 2.34 -3.43
C GLU A 146 -0.13 2.74 -4.81
N GLU A 147 0.43 3.78 -5.45
CA GLU A 147 0.14 4.13 -6.84
C GLU A 147 0.47 2.98 -7.79
N VAL A 148 1.61 2.33 -7.57
CA VAL A 148 2.06 1.21 -8.40
C VAL A 148 1.18 -0.01 -8.17
N GLU A 149 0.81 -0.30 -6.92
CA GLU A 149 -0.14 -1.37 -6.59
C GLU A 149 -1.52 -1.12 -7.21
N THR A 150 -1.98 0.12 -7.19
CA THR A 150 -3.25 0.54 -7.82
C THR A 150 -3.23 0.30 -9.33
N LEU A 151 -2.15 0.66 -10.03
CA LEU A 151 -2.02 0.39 -11.47
C LEU A 151 -2.04 -1.10 -11.78
N ALA A 152 -1.46 -1.95 -10.92
CA ALA A 152 -1.57 -3.40 -11.07
C ALA A 152 -3.01 -3.90 -10.91
N LEU A 153 -3.73 -3.37 -9.94
CA LEU A 153 -5.15 -3.70 -9.72
C LEU A 153 -6.01 -3.30 -10.92
N LEU A 154 -5.79 -2.12 -11.48
CA LEU A 154 -6.53 -1.62 -12.64
C LEU A 154 -6.45 -2.53 -13.86
N GLN A 155 -5.42 -3.40 -13.97
CA GLN A 155 -5.38 -4.40 -15.05
C GLN A 155 -6.45 -5.50 -14.92
N GLU A 156 -7.04 -5.65 -13.74
CA GLU A 156 -8.06 -6.66 -13.45
C GLU A 156 -9.47 -6.09 -13.39
N TYR A 157 -9.61 -4.75 -13.45
CA TYR A 157 -10.90 -4.05 -13.38
C TYR A 157 -11.14 -3.21 -14.63
N PRO A 158 -12.33 -3.28 -15.23
CA PRO A 158 -12.62 -2.58 -16.50
C PRO A 158 -12.67 -1.06 -16.30
N ALA A 159 -12.34 -0.32 -17.36
CA ALA A 159 -12.62 1.11 -17.45
C ALA A 159 -14.13 1.40 -17.54
N GLY A 160 -14.53 2.63 -17.27
CA GLY A 160 -15.90 3.09 -17.37
C GLY A 160 -16.67 3.12 -16.05
N ALA A 161 -15.99 2.86 -14.93
CA ALA A 161 -16.50 3.11 -13.58
C ALA A 161 -15.42 3.73 -12.71
N PRO A 162 -15.76 4.64 -11.78
CA PRO A 162 -14.80 5.11 -10.78
C PRO A 162 -14.55 4.05 -9.72
N TYR A 163 -13.32 3.99 -9.22
CA TYR A 163 -12.89 3.07 -8.17
C TYR A 163 -12.29 3.79 -6.96
N VAL A 164 -12.45 3.19 -5.80
CA VAL A 164 -11.59 3.44 -4.64
C VAL A 164 -10.88 2.13 -4.30
N PHE A 165 -9.56 2.10 -4.47
CA PHE A 165 -8.74 0.98 -4.00
C PHE A 165 -8.34 1.24 -2.55
N ILE A 166 -8.64 0.28 -1.68
CA ILE A 166 -8.37 0.36 -0.25
C ILE A 166 -7.22 -0.60 0.04
N LEU A 167 -6.07 -0.03 0.39
CA LEU A 167 -4.81 -0.74 0.61
C LEU A 167 -4.43 -0.61 2.10
N PRO A 168 -4.85 -1.56 2.94
CA PRO A 168 -4.55 -1.52 4.36
C PRO A 168 -3.08 -1.84 4.65
N GLY A 169 -2.53 -1.15 5.64
CA GLY A 169 -1.16 -1.30 6.11
C GLY A 169 -0.95 -0.61 7.44
N SER A 170 0.31 -0.29 7.78
CA SER A 170 0.62 0.62 8.91
C SER A 170 -0.12 1.94 8.72
N HIS A 171 -0.07 2.47 7.48
CA HIS A 171 -0.93 3.54 6.99
C HIS A 171 -1.98 2.94 6.06
N GLY A 172 -3.25 3.14 6.34
CA GLY A 172 -4.34 2.78 5.43
C GLY A 172 -4.37 3.77 4.27
N LYS A 173 -4.49 3.28 3.03
CA LYS A 173 -4.61 4.11 1.82
C LYS A 173 -5.94 3.89 1.14
N PHE A 174 -6.61 4.98 0.80
CA PHE A 174 -7.74 5.01 -0.11
C PHE A 174 -7.29 5.74 -1.37
N VAL A 175 -7.15 5.02 -2.46
CA VAL A 175 -6.68 5.57 -3.74
C VAL A 175 -7.86 5.72 -4.67
N PHE A 176 -8.13 6.96 -5.09
CA PHE A 176 -9.26 7.30 -5.96
C PHE A 176 -8.84 7.24 -7.42
N VAL A 177 -9.66 6.61 -8.22
CA VAL A 177 -9.44 6.43 -9.67
C VAL A 177 -10.72 6.80 -10.40
N ASP A 178 -10.60 7.56 -11.48
CA ASP A 178 -11.72 7.92 -12.33
C ASP A 178 -12.14 6.81 -13.32
N ASP A 179 -13.19 7.04 -14.09
CA ASP A 179 -13.70 6.13 -15.11
C ASP A 179 -12.73 5.94 -16.30
N GLY A 180 -11.78 6.87 -16.48
CA GLY A 180 -10.68 6.81 -17.45
C GLY A 180 -9.44 6.07 -16.94
N GLN A 181 -9.48 5.47 -15.74
CA GLN A 181 -8.36 4.76 -15.10
C GLN A 181 -7.16 5.64 -14.71
N ALA A 182 -7.37 6.93 -14.50
CA ALA A 182 -6.36 7.81 -13.91
C ALA A 182 -6.52 7.90 -12.39
N ILE A 183 -5.42 7.84 -11.66
CA ILE A 183 -5.38 8.09 -10.21
C ILE A 183 -5.64 9.58 -9.98
N THR A 184 -6.75 9.92 -9.34
CA THR A 184 -7.16 11.30 -9.09
C THR A 184 -6.72 11.86 -7.76
N GLY A 185 -6.29 10.99 -6.84
CA GLY A 185 -5.75 11.36 -5.54
C GLY A 185 -5.78 10.21 -4.55
N CYS A 186 -5.42 10.51 -3.30
CA CYS A 186 -5.46 9.54 -2.21
C CYS A 186 -5.87 10.19 -0.89
N LEU A 187 -6.24 9.33 0.06
CA LEU A 187 -6.45 9.65 1.47
C LEU A 187 -5.67 8.64 2.31
N THR A 188 -4.90 9.13 3.28
CA THR A 188 -4.08 8.32 4.18
C THR A 188 -4.61 8.37 5.60
N THR A 189 -4.62 7.23 6.28
CA THR A 189 -4.94 7.10 7.71
C THR A 189 -3.83 6.33 8.43
N LEU A 190 -3.78 6.43 9.77
CA LEU A 190 -2.77 5.75 10.61
C LEU A 190 -3.30 4.43 11.20
N THR A 191 -4.15 3.72 10.48
CA THR A 191 -4.92 2.57 10.97
C THR A 191 -4.09 1.52 11.66
N GLY A 192 -3.05 1.01 10.99
CA GLY A 192 -2.20 -0.05 11.55
C GLY A 192 -1.35 0.43 12.72
N GLU A 193 -0.80 1.65 12.66
CA GLU A 193 -0.03 2.22 13.77
C GLU A 193 -0.90 2.47 15.00
N LEU A 194 -2.12 3.00 14.82
CA LEU A 194 -3.05 3.19 15.94
C LEU A 194 -3.40 1.86 16.60
N LEU A 195 -3.70 0.83 15.81
CA LEU A 195 -3.99 -0.50 16.34
C LEU A 195 -2.80 -1.08 17.10
N GLU A 196 -1.57 -0.94 16.57
CA GLU A 196 -0.36 -1.40 17.25
C GLU A 196 -0.16 -0.69 18.59
N ILE A 197 -0.22 0.64 18.59
CA ILE A 197 -0.03 1.46 19.80
C ILE A 197 -1.10 1.14 20.83
N ILE A 198 -2.37 1.08 20.44
CA ILE A 198 -3.48 0.82 21.35
C ILE A 198 -3.37 -0.59 21.94
N THR A 199 -3.05 -1.57 21.12
CA THR A 199 -2.93 -2.98 21.54
C THR A 199 -1.73 -3.22 22.47
N THR A 200 -0.63 -2.44 22.35
CA THR A 200 0.62 -2.75 23.03
C THR A 200 0.98 -1.74 24.13
N HIS A 201 0.63 -0.45 23.95
CA HIS A 201 1.17 0.66 24.77
C HIS A 201 0.12 1.46 25.53
N THR A 202 -1.15 1.03 25.52
CA THR A 202 -2.22 1.72 26.27
C THR A 202 -2.75 0.88 27.44
N ILE A 203 -3.63 1.47 28.24
CA ILE A 203 -4.36 0.76 29.31
C ILE A 203 -5.25 -0.37 28.75
N LEU A 204 -5.52 -0.37 27.46
CA LEU A 204 -6.34 -1.39 26.80
C LEU A 204 -5.53 -2.65 26.45
N ALA A 205 -4.20 -2.59 26.49
CA ALA A 205 -3.32 -3.71 26.17
C ALA A 205 -3.64 -4.98 26.99
N ASP A 206 -4.01 -4.81 28.27
CA ASP A 206 -4.43 -5.89 29.13
C ASP A 206 -5.77 -6.49 28.69
N ALA A 207 -6.73 -5.66 28.29
CA ALA A 207 -8.07 -6.13 27.88
C ALA A 207 -8.02 -6.97 26.61
N VAL A 208 -7.13 -6.67 25.68
CA VAL A 208 -6.89 -7.41 24.42
C VAL A 208 -5.74 -8.42 24.52
N GLU A 209 -5.14 -8.59 25.74
CA GLU A 209 -4.01 -9.51 26.00
C GLU A 209 -2.82 -9.28 25.06
N ARG A 210 -2.57 -8.03 24.67
CA ARG A 210 -1.56 -7.61 23.67
C ARG A 210 -1.62 -8.41 22.38
N SER A 211 -2.82 -8.89 22.04
CA SER A 211 -3.05 -9.74 20.87
C SER A 211 -3.85 -8.99 19.81
N PHE A 212 -3.43 -9.13 18.56
CA PHE A 212 -4.15 -8.61 17.42
C PHE A 212 -5.10 -9.66 16.85
N VAL A 213 -6.14 -9.20 16.15
CA VAL A 213 -7.09 -10.07 15.45
C VAL A 213 -6.36 -10.84 14.32
N THR A 214 -6.64 -12.12 14.21
CA THR A 214 -6.17 -12.98 13.10
C THR A 214 -7.36 -13.44 12.25
N SER A 215 -7.09 -14.09 11.12
CA SER A 215 -8.16 -14.68 10.30
C SER A 215 -9.01 -15.70 11.06
N GLN A 216 -8.41 -16.46 11.98
CA GLN A 216 -9.11 -17.47 12.80
C GLN A 216 -9.91 -16.86 13.95
N THR A 217 -9.52 -15.68 14.42
CA THR A 217 -10.17 -14.99 15.55
C THR A 217 -11.08 -13.85 15.12
N TYR A 218 -11.22 -13.61 13.81
CA TYR A 218 -12.09 -12.56 13.29
C TYR A 218 -13.55 -12.80 13.64
N CYS A 219 -14.20 -11.78 14.18
CA CYS A 219 -15.61 -11.80 14.57
C CYS A 219 -16.32 -10.54 14.06
N ARG A 220 -17.04 -10.68 12.93
CA ARG A 220 -17.77 -9.59 12.26
C ARG A 220 -18.68 -8.84 13.24
N GLN A 221 -19.42 -9.58 14.11
CA GLN A 221 -20.35 -8.95 15.05
C GLN A 221 -19.65 -7.99 16.01
N ALA A 222 -18.50 -8.39 16.57
CA ALA A 222 -17.75 -7.54 17.48
C ALA A 222 -17.12 -6.34 16.75
N VAL A 223 -16.65 -6.51 15.50
CA VAL A 223 -16.15 -5.42 14.67
C VAL A 223 -17.25 -4.39 14.41
N LEU A 224 -18.44 -4.80 13.99
CA LEU A 224 -19.55 -3.89 13.74
C LEU A 224 -20.08 -3.23 15.03
N GLU A 225 -20.07 -3.93 16.17
CA GLU A 225 -20.41 -3.33 17.45
C GLU A 225 -19.42 -2.22 17.82
N GLY A 226 -18.13 -2.42 17.62
CA GLY A 226 -17.10 -1.39 17.83
C GLY A 226 -17.25 -0.21 16.87
N PHE A 227 -17.52 -0.49 15.60
CA PHE A 227 -17.78 0.50 14.56
C PHE A 227 -18.97 1.43 14.95
N HIS A 228 -20.12 0.86 15.28
CA HIS A 228 -21.28 1.64 15.69
C HIS A 228 -21.04 2.41 16.99
N ALA A 229 -20.39 1.78 17.98
CA ALA A 229 -20.07 2.46 19.21
C ALA A 229 -19.18 3.70 19.01
N ALA A 230 -18.24 3.65 18.05
CA ALA A 230 -17.42 4.80 17.72
C ALA A 230 -18.23 5.92 17.05
N GLN A 231 -19.19 5.57 16.19
CA GLN A 231 -20.12 6.55 15.58
C GLN A 231 -21.00 7.24 16.63
N GLU A 232 -21.53 6.48 17.57
CA GLU A 232 -22.48 6.99 18.57
C GLU A 232 -21.79 7.79 19.68
N GLN A 233 -20.62 7.30 20.17
CA GLN A 233 -19.98 7.82 21.38
C GLN A 233 -18.70 8.59 21.10
N GLY A 234 -18.18 8.52 19.88
CA GLY A 234 -16.88 9.03 19.48
C GLY A 234 -15.73 8.09 19.85
N PHE A 235 -14.62 8.23 19.11
CA PHE A 235 -13.46 7.33 19.12
C PHE A 235 -12.92 7.03 20.53
N GLY A 236 -12.58 8.07 21.30
CA GLY A 236 -11.97 7.91 22.62
C GLY A 236 -12.88 7.23 23.65
N ARG A 237 -14.19 7.52 23.61
CA ARG A 237 -15.17 6.88 24.51
C ARG A 237 -15.40 5.43 24.14
N ALA A 238 -15.54 5.11 22.86
CA ALA A 238 -15.68 3.75 22.37
C ALA A 238 -14.46 2.90 22.73
N LEU A 239 -13.25 3.44 22.62
CA LEU A 239 -12.03 2.76 23.09
C LEU A 239 -12.10 2.44 24.59
N PHE A 240 -12.47 3.41 25.42
CA PHE A 240 -12.53 3.18 26.87
C PHE A 240 -13.61 2.16 27.25
N SER A 241 -14.69 2.04 26.46
CA SER A 241 -15.75 1.07 26.72
C SER A 241 -15.24 -0.39 26.65
N ILE A 242 -14.14 -0.68 25.95
CA ILE A 242 -13.48 -1.99 25.93
C ILE A 242 -13.11 -2.43 27.36
N ARG A 243 -12.55 -1.52 28.14
CA ARG A 243 -12.21 -1.80 29.55
C ARG A 243 -13.45 -2.04 30.40
N ILE A 244 -14.51 -1.27 30.18
CA ILE A 244 -15.78 -1.44 30.86
C ILE A 244 -16.41 -2.81 30.53
N GLN A 245 -16.42 -3.18 29.26
CA GLN A 245 -16.90 -4.48 28.81
C GLN A 245 -16.11 -5.62 29.46
N LYS A 246 -14.78 -5.56 29.50
CA LYS A 246 -13.93 -6.55 30.16
C LYS A 246 -14.26 -6.73 31.63
N MET A 247 -14.62 -5.66 32.32
CA MET A 247 -14.89 -5.68 33.79
C MET A 247 -16.32 -6.11 34.14
N PHE A 248 -17.31 -5.75 33.33
CA PHE A 248 -18.72 -5.84 33.67
C PHE A 248 -19.56 -6.74 32.77
N SER A 249 -19.05 -7.15 31.60
CA SER A 249 -19.74 -8.11 30.74
C SER A 249 -19.50 -9.56 31.17
N GLN A 250 -20.34 -10.45 30.67
CA GLN A 250 -20.23 -11.90 30.87
C GLN A 250 -20.14 -12.62 29.52
N GLY A 251 -19.68 -13.87 29.52
CA GLY A 251 -19.59 -14.70 28.34
C GLY A 251 -18.61 -14.16 27.29
N GLN A 252 -18.99 -14.25 26.03
CA GLN A 252 -18.14 -13.91 24.91
C GLN A 252 -17.67 -12.45 24.92
N ARG A 253 -18.52 -11.51 25.34
CA ARG A 253 -18.19 -10.06 25.42
C ARG A 253 -17.11 -9.73 26.44
N ALA A 254 -16.86 -10.59 27.42
CA ALA A 254 -15.78 -10.44 28.38
C ALA A 254 -14.44 -11.00 27.88
N SER A 255 -14.41 -11.65 26.72
CA SER A 255 -13.19 -12.24 26.17
C SER A 255 -12.26 -11.21 25.52
N SER A 256 -10.96 -11.46 25.58
CA SER A 256 -9.94 -10.67 24.86
C SER A 256 -10.12 -10.72 23.36
N GLN A 257 -10.59 -11.84 22.82
CA GLN A 257 -10.91 -11.98 21.40
C GLN A 257 -12.00 -11.02 20.96
N TRP A 258 -13.09 -10.91 21.74
CA TRP A 258 -14.15 -9.93 21.47
C TRP A 258 -13.62 -8.51 21.54
N ALA A 259 -12.88 -8.19 22.61
CA ALA A 259 -12.26 -6.88 22.81
C ALA A 259 -11.35 -6.45 21.65
N ALA A 260 -10.53 -7.36 21.13
CA ALA A 260 -9.64 -7.10 19.99
C ALA A 260 -10.43 -6.80 18.69
N ASN A 261 -11.51 -7.58 18.42
CA ASN A 261 -12.38 -7.34 17.27
C ASN A 261 -13.17 -6.03 17.40
N TYR A 262 -13.69 -5.73 18.58
CA TYR A 262 -14.35 -4.47 18.87
C TYR A 262 -13.38 -3.30 18.66
N LEU A 263 -12.14 -3.39 19.17
CA LEU A 263 -11.08 -2.41 18.93
C LEU A 263 -10.82 -2.18 17.44
N LEU A 264 -10.75 -3.26 16.66
CA LEU A 264 -10.60 -3.17 15.20
C LEU A 264 -11.74 -2.33 14.60
N GLY A 265 -12.99 -2.60 14.97
CA GLY A 265 -14.15 -1.84 14.50
C GLY A 265 -14.10 -0.35 14.87
N VAL A 266 -13.69 -0.03 16.10
CA VAL A 266 -13.54 1.36 16.57
C VAL A 266 -12.49 2.11 15.73
N VAL A 267 -11.35 1.48 15.43
CA VAL A 267 -10.29 2.13 14.63
C VAL A 267 -10.71 2.27 13.18
N LEU A 268 -11.35 1.26 12.60
CA LEU A 268 -11.83 1.32 11.21
C LEU A 268 -12.93 2.37 11.01
N GLU A 269 -13.74 2.66 12.04
CA GLU A 269 -14.72 3.76 11.96
C GLU A 269 -14.03 5.11 11.72
N ASN A 270 -12.88 5.34 12.36
CA ASN A 270 -12.11 6.57 12.13
C ASN A 270 -11.67 6.71 10.65
N ASP A 271 -11.33 5.60 9.99
CA ASP A 271 -11.04 5.60 8.55
C ASP A 271 -12.27 5.96 7.71
N ILE A 272 -13.44 5.38 8.06
CA ILE A 272 -14.70 5.67 7.38
C ILE A 272 -15.12 7.13 7.58
N SER A 273 -14.94 7.67 8.78
CA SER A 273 -15.19 9.08 9.07
C SER A 273 -14.26 9.99 8.27
N ALA A 274 -12.97 9.65 8.14
CA ALA A 274 -12.04 10.38 7.30
C ALA A 274 -12.47 10.34 5.82
N LEU A 275 -12.90 9.17 5.33
CA LEU A 275 -13.40 9.00 3.97
C LEU A 275 -14.64 9.88 3.72
N LYS A 276 -15.64 9.86 4.60
CA LYS A 276 -16.87 10.68 4.52
C LYS A 276 -16.58 12.19 4.41
N ASN A 277 -15.54 12.66 5.10
CA ASN A 277 -15.22 14.08 5.21
C ASN A 277 -14.18 14.54 4.17
N ASN A 278 -13.68 13.65 3.32
CA ASN A 278 -12.69 13.99 2.30
C ASN A 278 -13.34 14.62 1.06
N HIS A 279 -12.70 15.65 0.51
CA HIS A 279 -13.20 16.37 -0.67
C HIS A 279 -13.26 15.52 -1.95
N LEU A 280 -12.45 14.44 -2.04
CA LEU A 280 -12.46 13.49 -3.15
C LEU A 280 -13.68 12.54 -3.11
N CYS A 281 -14.42 12.54 -2.00
CA CYS A 281 -15.53 11.61 -1.73
C CYS A 281 -16.91 12.20 -1.98
N LYS A 282 -17.04 13.26 -2.77
CA LYS A 282 -18.32 13.99 -2.95
C LYS A 282 -19.42 13.19 -3.66
N ASP A 283 -19.08 12.13 -4.37
CA ASP A 283 -20.03 11.29 -5.10
C ASP A 283 -19.59 9.82 -5.17
N LEU A 284 -19.55 9.17 -4.00
CA LEU A 284 -19.12 7.76 -3.90
C LEU A 284 -20.24 6.76 -4.27
N GLY A 285 -21.49 7.21 -4.44
CA GLY A 285 -22.63 6.33 -4.71
C GLY A 285 -22.57 5.57 -6.04
N GLN A 286 -21.69 5.96 -6.95
CA GLN A 286 -21.39 5.24 -8.19
C GLN A 286 -20.02 4.53 -8.17
N THR A 287 -19.24 4.69 -7.09
CA THR A 287 -17.87 4.23 -6.98
C THR A 287 -17.81 2.79 -6.45
N VAL A 288 -17.00 1.97 -7.07
CA VAL A 288 -16.74 0.59 -6.62
C VAL A 288 -15.53 0.58 -5.68
N GLY A 289 -15.72 0.07 -4.47
CA GLY A 289 -14.65 -0.13 -3.50
C GLY A 289 -13.98 -1.49 -3.68
N ILE A 290 -12.66 -1.51 -3.79
CA ILE A 290 -11.85 -2.73 -3.89
C ILE A 290 -10.89 -2.78 -2.71
N VAL A 291 -11.10 -3.70 -1.79
CA VAL A 291 -10.20 -3.90 -0.65
C VAL A 291 -9.14 -4.92 -1.02
N ALA A 292 -7.89 -4.47 -1.08
CA ALA A 292 -6.74 -5.32 -1.44
C ALA A 292 -5.73 -5.36 -0.29
N GLY A 293 -5.72 -6.45 0.45
CA GLY A 293 -4.86 -6.59 1.62
C GLY A 293 -4.91 -7.99 2.22
N LYS A 294 -4.43 -8.10 3.45
CA LYS A 294 -4.41 -9.35 4.21
C LYS A 294 -5.46 -9.30 5.32
N GLU A 295 -5.88 -10.49 5.77
CA GLU A 295 -6.67 -10.60 6.99
C GLU A 295 -5.88 -10.09 8.22
N PRO A 296 -6.54 -9.48 9.20
CA PRO A 296 -8.00 -9.29 9.34
C PRO A 296 -8.52 -8.01 8.66
N PHE A 297 -7.65 -7.17 8.13
CA PHE A 297 -8.05 -5.89 7.50
C PHE A 297 -8.93 -6.10 6.28
N LEU A 298 -8.65 -7.14 5.48
CA LEU A 298 -9.45 -7.46 4.29
C LEU A 298 -10.92 -7.65 4.66
N SER A 299 -11.21 -8.48 5.65
CA SER A 299 -12.58 -8.70 6.14
C SER A 299 -13.12 -7.48 6.88
N GLY A 300 -12.34 -6.90 7.79
CA GLY A 300 -12.78 -5.76 8.60
C GLY A 300 -13.18 -4.55 7.77
N LEU A 301 -12.34 -4.12 6.84
CA LEU A 301 -12.64 -2.99 5.95
C LEU A 301 -13.81 -3.29 5.02
N THR A 302 -13.90 -4.51 4.47
CA THR A 302 -15.04 -4.90 3.64
C THR A 302 -16.34 -4.80 4.42
N ASP A 303 -16.37 -5.31 5.66
CA ASP A 303 -17.57 -5.30 6.48
C ASP A 303 -17.99 -3.88 6.90
N VAL A 304 -17.04 -3.04 7.37
CA VAL A 304 -17.39 -1.67 7.79
C VAL A 304 -17.74 -0.75 6.62
N LEU A 305 -17.09 -0.90 5.46
CA LEU A 305 -17.43 -0.14 4.25
C LEU A 305 -18.81 -0.52 3.72
N THR A 306 -19.14 -1.81 3.75
CA THR A 306 -20.48 -2.30 3.38
C THR A 306 -21.55 -1.78 4.34
N GLU A 307 -21.28 -1.84 5.65
CA GLU A 307 -22.18 -1.32 6.70
C GLU A 307 -22.39 0.19 6.59
N ALA A 308 -21.32 0.93 6.24
CA ALA A 308 -21.39 2.37 6.08
C ALA A 308 -22.21 2.82 4.86
N GLY A 309 -22.38 1.96 3.85
CA GLY A 309 -23.20 2.21 2.65
C GLY A 309 -22.77 3.41 1.82
N LEU A 310 -21.46 3.75 1.85
CA LEU A 310 -20.92 4.92 1.14
C LEU A 310 -20.63 4.67 -0.33
N LEU A 311 -20.32 3.43 -0.67
CA LEU A 311 -19.87 2.98 -1.98
C LEU A 311 -20.99 2.20 -2.68
N HIS A 312 -20.98 2.21 -4.02
CA HIS A 312 -21.93 1.44 -4.81
C HIS A 312 -21.87 -0.05 -4.46
N THR A 313 -20.66 -0.60 -4.45
CA THR A 313 -20.37 -1.98 -4.00
C THR A 313 -18.99 -2.02 -3.36
N VAL A 314 -18.77 -3.01 -2.50
CA VAL A 314 -17.45 -3.28 -1.89
C VAL A 314 -17.06 -4.72 -2.19
N GLN A 315 -15.87 -4.91 -2.75
CA GLN A 315 -15.34 -6.21 -3.15
C GLN A 315 -14.00 -6.48 -2.50
N LYS A 316 -13.74 -7.74 -2.16
CA LYS A 316 -12.43 -8.21 -1.73
C LYS A 316 -11.59 -8.56 -2.95
N TYR A 317 -10.39 -8.05 -3.00
CA TYR A 317 -9.40 -8.49 -3.99
C TYR A 317 -8.68 -9.74 -3.50
N SER A 318 -8.57 -10.73 -4.38
CA SER A 318 -7.80 -11.96 -4.14
C SER A 318 -6.97 -12.26 -5.37
N SER A 319 -5.65 -12.02 -5.27
CA SER A 319 -4.72 -12.33 -6.36
C SER A 319 -4.40 -13.82 -6.40
N GLN A 320 -4.41 -14.38 -7.60
CA GLN A 320 -3.81 -15.70 -7.89
C GLN A 320 -2.42 -15.58 -8.55
N HIS A 321 -1.98 -14.36 -8.84
CA HIS A 321 -0.69 -14.11 -9.48
C HIS A 321 0.45 -14.26 -8.46
N PRO A 322 1.54 -14.99 -8.80
CA PRO A 322 2.65 -15.24 -7.87
C PRO A 322 3.45 -13.98 -7.54
N ALA A 323 3.52 -13.00 -8.46
CA ALA A 323 4.23 -11.75 -8.21
C ALA A 323 3.39 -10.78 -7.37
N PRO A 324 4.02 -10.00 -6.46
CA PRO A 324 3.37 -8.94 -5.69
C PRO A 324 2.75 -7.87 -6.58
N LEU A 325 1.71 -7.18 -6.09
CA LEU A 325 1.08 -6.05 -6.80
C LEU A 325 2.09 -4.95 -7.15
N SER A 326 2.97 -4.59 -6.22
CA SER A 326 4.03 -3.58 -6.46
C SER A 326 4.94 -3.96 -7.64
N ALA A 327 5.31 -5.24 -7.75
CA ALA A 327 6.13 -5.71 -8.86
C ALA A 327 5.37 -5.70 -10.20
N ARG A 328 4.09 -6.09 -10.19
CA ARG A 328 3.23 -6.11 -11.39
C ARG A 328 2.98 -4.69 -11.93
N GLY A 329 2.69 -3.74 -11.06
CA GLY A 329 2.47 -2.35 -11.46
C GLY A 329 3.76 -1.67 -11.94
N ALA A 330 4.90 -1.93 -11.30
CA ALA A 330 6.18 -1.44 -11.77
C ALA A 330 6.56 -2.04 -13.15
N PHE A 331 6.21 -3.32 -13.39
CA PHE A 331 6.38 -3.94 -14.69
C PHE A 331 5.49 -3.30 -15.77
N LEU A 332 4.22 -2.98 -15.45
CA LEU A 332 3.33 -2.27 -16.35
C LEU A 332 3.92 -0.91 -16.78
N ILE A 333 4.41 -0.13 -15.82
CA ILE A 333 5.06 1.16 -16.11
C ILE A 333 6.32 0.96 -16.96
N ALA A 334 7.12 -0.07 -16.69
CA ALA A 334 8.28 -0.43 -17.48
C ALA A 334 7.90 -0.74 -18.93
N LYS A 335 6.82 -1.48 -19.15
CA LYS A 335 6.30 -1.80 -20.48
C LYS A 335 5.89 -0.53 -21.22
N CYS A 336 5.05 0.31 -20.64
CA CYS A 336 4.67 1.60 -21.22
C CYS A 336 5.88 2.49 -21.55
N PHE A 337 6.91 2.49 -20.68
CA PHE A 337 8.14 3.24 -20.90
C PHE A 337 8.93 2.78 -22.14
N TRP A 338 8.95 1.48 -22.43
CA TRP A 338 9.64 0.98 -23.62
C TRP A 338 8.81 1.14 -24.88
N GLU A 339 7.52 0.83 -24.83
CA GLU A 339 6.59 1.02 -25.97
C GLU A 339 6.52 2.48 -26.44
N GLY A 340 6.69 3.44 -25.53
CA GLY A 340 6.72 4.86 -25.88
C GLY A 340 8.06 5.35 -26.47
N ARG A 341 9.05 4.46 -26.64
CA ARG A 341 10.38 4.77 -27.23
C ARG A 341 10.61 4.13 -28.60
N GLU A 342 9.74 3.22 -29.01
CA GLU A 342 9.67 2.70 -30.37
C GLU A 342 8.90 3.66 -31.29
#